data_b018b05a3c562cc665f18cb78e80351f
#
_entry.id   b018b05a3c562cc665f18cb78e80351f
#
_cell.length_a   1.000
_cell.length_b   1.000
_cell.length_c   1.000
_cell.angle_alpha   90.00
_cell.angle_beta   90.00
_cell.angle_gamma   90.00
#
_symmetry.space_group_name_H-M   'P 1'
#
loop_
_entity.id
_entity.type
_entity.pdbx_description
1 polymer ?
#
loop_
_entity_poly.entity_id
_entity_poly.type
_entity_poly.pdbx_seq_one_letter_code
_entity_poly.pdbx_strand_id
1 'polypeptide(L)'
;MSTDTASVTIERSAEAVFKFMSDPNKMDLWSFGTWRISVDDDGLVHGRSIFDGSTACVRIESNAQNRLIDYWVGANSENLAPRIFVRITPGEVPVSSTLNCILSMVSFRTEAMSDDRWHRLVTAHAFEVQLIKSLLENDFDHREMTSSGTTQTS
;
A
#
# COMPACT_ATOMS: atom_id res chain seq x y z
N MET A 1 -6.65 6.98 21.82
CA MET A 1 -6.36 6.77 20.38
C MET A 1 -5.53 5.52 20.24
N SER A 2 -5.90 4.61 19.38
CA SER A 2 -5.15 3.38 19.14
C SER A 2 -4.37 3.46 17.85
N THR A 3 -3.20 2.85 17.84
CA THR A 3 -2.35 2.69 16.65
C THR A 3 -2.04 1.23 16.44
N ASP A 4 -1.75 0.87 15.21
CA ASP A 4 -1.23 -0.44 14.84
C ASP A 4 -0.01 -0.26 13.95
N THR A 5 0.95 -1.15 14.06
CA THR A 5 2.16 -1.15 13.23
C THR A 5 2.40 -2.52 12.64
N ALA A 6 2.47 -2.57 11.31
CA ALA A 6 2.88 -3.76 10.56
C ALA A 6 4.22 -3.48 9.88
N SER A 7 5.18 -4.39 10.02
CA SER A 7 6.52 -4.23 9.46
C SER A 7 6.98 -5.49 8.75
N VAL A 8 7.82 -5.30 7.73
CA VAL A 8 8.41 -6.39 6.96
C VAL A 8 9.79 -5.99 6.44
N THR A 9 10.70 -6.96 6.38
CA THR A 9 11.98 -6.78 5.68
C THR A 9 11.82 -7.17 4.22
N ILE A 10 12.25 -6.30 3.32
CA ILE A 10 12.16 -6.50 1.86
C ILE A 10 13.57 -6.52 1.28
N GLU A 11 13.89 -7.55 0.51
CA GLU A 11 15.18 -7.71 -0.17
C GLU A 11 15.24 -6.90 -1.46
N ARG A 12 15.05 -5.59 -1.32
CA ARG A 12 15.19 -4.56 -2.36
C ARG A 12 15.73 -3.29 -1.70
N SER A 13 16.28 -2.40 -2.51
CA SER A 13 16.77 -1.11 -2.00
C SER A 13 15.62 -0.28 -1.42
N ALA A 14 15.94 0.53 -0.41
CA ALA A 14 14.98 1.47 0.17
C ALA A 14 14.40 2.42 -0.88
N GLU A 15 15.18 2.81 -1.88
CA GLU A 15 14.73 3.68 -2.97
C GLU A 15 13.70 3.00 -3.88
N ALA A 16 13.92 1.72 -4.21
CA ALA A 16 12.98 0.96 -5.03
C ALA A 16 11.64 0.78 -4.32
N VAL A 17 11.68 0.45 -3.03
CA VAL A 17 10.47 0.29 -2.20
C VAL A 17 9.76 1.63 -2.01
N PHE A 18 10.49 2.70 -1.75
CA PHE A 18 9.91 4.05 -1.64
C PHE A 18 9.20 4.46 -2.94
N LYS A 19 9.83 4.26 -4.09
CA LYS A 19 9.24 4.55 -5.40
C LYS A 19 7.94 3.79 -5.63
N PHE A 20 7.92 2.51 -5.29
CA PHE A 20 6.72 1.67 -5.40
C PHE A 20 5.60 2.17 -4.49
N MET A 21 5.90 2.43 -3.22
CA MET A 21 4.90 2.83 -2.23
C MET A 21 4.38 4.25 -2.44
N SER A 22 5.15 5.14 -3.05
CA SER A 22 4.74 6.51 -3.34
C SER A 22 4.02 6.67 -4.69
N ASP A 23 3.98 5.63 -5.51
CA ASP A 23 3.31 5.66 -6.81
C ASP A 23 1.81 5.39 -6.64
N PRO A 24 0.94 6.39 -6.92
CA PRO A 24 -0.51 6.21 -6.81
C PRO A 24 -1.07 5.12 -7.72
N ASN A 25 -0.42 4.86 -8.87
CA ASN A 25 -0.84 3.83 -9.82
C ASN A 25 -0.53 2.40 -9.36
N LYS A 26 0.19 2.24 -8.26
CA LYS A 26 0.53 0.92 -7.68
C LYS A 26 -0.38 0.53 -6.51
N MET A 27 -1.26 1.42 -6.06
CA MET A 27 -2.05 1.16 -4.85
C MET A 27 -2.97 -0.06 -4.96
N ASP A 28 -3.60 -0.29 -6.08
CA ASP A 28 -4.51 -1.43 -6.25
C ASP A 28 -3.80 -2.79 -6.34
N LEU A 29 -2.47 -2.79 -6.42
CA LEU A 29 -1.69 -4.02 -6.34
C LEU A 29 -1.66 -4.60 -4.92
N TRP A 30 -1.71 -3.73 -3.91
CA TRP A 30 -1.48 -4.15 -2.53
C TRP A 30 -2.56 -3.70 -1.54
N SER A 31 -3.31 -2.63 -1.83
CA SER A 31 -4.28 -2.05 -0.89
C SER A 31 -5.68 -2.64 -1.08
N PHE A 32 -6.17 -3.38 -0.08
CA PHE A 32 -7.53 -3.92 -0.09
C PHE A 32 -8.61 -2.87 0.18
N GLY A 33 -8.24 -1.78 0.82
CA GLY A 33 -9.15 -0.63 1.03
C GLY A 33 -9.34 0.22 -0.23
N THR A 34 -8.50 0.04 -1.25
CA THR A 34 -8.48 0.88 -2.45
C THR A 34 -8.21 0.04 -3.68
N TRP A 35 -9.24 -0.61 -4.16
CA TRP A 35 -9.17 -1.53 -5.30
C TRP A 35 -9.80 -0.93 -6.56
N ARG A 36 -9.39 -1.38 -7.74
CA ARG A 36 -9.84 -0.88 -9.05
C ARG A 36 -9.76 0.64 -9.12
N ILE A 37 -8.56 1.13 -8.98
CA ILE A 37 -8.29 2.56 -8.90
C ILE A 37 -8.36 3.27 -10.24
N SER A 38 -8.65 4.56 -10.16
CA SER A 38 -8.29 5.58 -11.14
C SER A 38 -7.52 6.69 -10.43
N VAL A 39 -6.59 7.31 -11.14
CA VAL A 39 -5.82 8.46 -10.61
C VAL A 39 -6.20 9.67 -11.45
N ASP A 40 -6.65 10.74 -10.79
CA ASP A 40 -7.00 11.97 -11.50
C ASP A 40 -5.78 12.86 -11.80
N ASP A 41 -6.01 13.99 -12.46
CA ASP A 41 -4.94 14.90 -12.87
C ASP A 41 -4.20 15.54 -11.70
N ASP A 42 -4.84 15.60 -10.52
CA ASP A 42 -4.23 16.09 -9.28
C ASP A 42 -3.47 14.99 -8.52
N GLY A 43 -3.41 13.79 -9.04
CA GLY A 43 -2.76 12.64 -8.43
C GLY A 43 -3.57 11.97 -7.33
N LEU A 44 -4.85 12.32 -7.20
CA LEU A 44 -5.73 11.72 -6.22
C LEU A 44 -6.21 10.35 -6.69
N VAL A 45 -6.09 9.37 -5.81
CA VAL A 45 -6.51 7.98 -6.08
C VAL A 45 -7.98 7.81 -5.72
N HIS A 46 -8.77 7.30 -6.64
CA HIS A 46 -10.16 6.93 -6.45
C HIS A 46 -10.31 5.43 -6.61
N GLY A 47 -10.89 4.76 -5.64
CA GLY A 47 -11.08 3.31 -5.67
C GLY A 47 -12.25 2.87 -4.80
N ARG A 48 -12.31 1.58 -4.56
CA ARG A 48 -13.33 0.96 -3.73
C ARG A 48 -12.70 -0.04 -2.77
N SER A 49 -13.25 -0.13 -1.59
CA SER A 49 -12.89 -1.18 -0.65
C SER A 49 -13.38 -2.55 -1.17
N ILE A 50 -12.52 -3.56 -1.16
CA ILE A 50 -12.93 -4.92 -1.52
C ILE A 50 -13.80 -5.56 -0.44
N PHE A 51 -13.83 -5.01 0.76
CA PHE A 51 -14.61 -5.56 1.87
C PHE A 51 -16.12 -5.31 1.72
N ASP A 52 -16.48 -4.12 1.26
CA ASP A 52 -17.89 -3.69 1.24
C ASP A 52 -18.26 -2.82 0.03
N GLY A 53 -17.33 -2.58 -0.89
CA GLY A 53 -17.56 -1.76 -2.08
C GLY A 53 -17.67 -0.26 -1.81
N SER A 54 -17.45 0.20 -0.58
CA SER A 54 -17.47 1.61 -0.25
C SER A 54 -16.40 2.39 -1.02
N THR A 55 -16.71 3.64 -1.37
CA THR A 55 -15.76 4.51 -2.07
C THR A 55 -14.60 4.88 -1.17
N ALA A 56 -13.41 4.90 -1.74
CA ALA A 56 -12.20 5.33 -1.09
C ALA A 56 -11.47 6.36 -1.96
N CYS A 57 -11.02 7.42 -1.32
CA CYS A 57 -10.21 8.46 -1.94
C CYS A 57 -8.91 8.61 -1.16
N VAL A 58 -7.77 8.62 -1.83
CA VAL A 58 -6.46 8.68 -1.19
C VAL A 58 -5.59 9.72 -1.85
N ARG A 59 -5.04 10.62 -1.05
CA ARG A 59 -3.95 11.50 -1.44
C ARG A 59 -2.65 10.99 -0.81
N ILE A 60 -1.63 10.86 -1.63
CA ILE A 60 -0.30 10.42 -1.20
C ILE A 60 0.60 11.65 -1.10
N GLU A 61 1.17 11.86 0.06
CA GLU A 61 2.20 12.88 0.29
C GLU A 61 3.51 12.18 0.66
N SER A 62 4.53 12.35 -0.14
CA SER A 62 5.80 11.66 0.04
C SER A 62 6.95 12.62 0.28
N ASN A 63 7.87 12.21 1.16
CA ASN A 63 9.12 12.88 1.45
C ASN A 63 10.29 11.93 1.16
N ALA A 64 10.93 12.11 0.04
CA ALA A 64 12.01 11.24 -0.42
C ALA A 64 13.24 11.27 0.49
N GLN A 65 13.54 12.42 1.09
CA GLN A 65 14.70 12.56 1.97
C GLN A 65 14.58 11.70 3.23
N ASN A 66 13.38 11.66 3.81
CA ASN A 66 13.09 10.88 5.02
C ASN A 66 12.51 9.51 4.72
N ARG A 67 12.22 9.20 3.46
CA ARG A 67 11.51 7.98 3.02
C ARG A 67 10.22 7.76 3.79
N LEU A 68 9.47 8.84 3.93
CA LEU A 68 8.19 8.88 4.62
C LEU A 68 7.08 9.13 3.62
N ILE A 69 6.00 8.38 3.74
CA ILE A 69 4.83 8.50 2.89
C ILE A 69 3.60 8.58 3.77
N ASP A 70 2.85 9.68 3.64
CA ASP A 70 1.56 9.86 4.31
C ASP A 70 0.43 9.57 3.34
N TYR A 71 -0.51 8.73 3.77
CA TYR A 71 -1.74 8.43 3.05
C TYR A 71 -2.91 9.13 3.74
N TRP A 72 -3.46 10.12 3.06
CA TRP A 72 -4.66 10.83 3.47
C TRP A 72 -5.86 10.11 2.87
N VAL A 73 -6.70 9.56 3.71
CA VAL A 73 -7.77 8.65 3.30
C VAL A 73 -9.13 9.21 3.70
N GLY A 74 -10.10 9.09 2.83
CA GLY A 74 -11.48 9.47 3.07
C GLY A 74 -12.44 8.84 2.07
N ALA A 75 -13.72 9.08 2.26
CA ALA A 75 -14.76 8.62 1.33
C ALA A 75 -14.81 9.47 0.04
N ASN A 76 -14.33 10.70 0.12
CA ASN A 76 -14.27 11.67 -0.99
C ASN A 76 -13.09 12.63 -0.78
N SER A 77 -12.82 13.46 -1.78
CA SER A 77 -11.69 14.41 -1.79
C SER A 77 -11.78 15.53 -0.75
N GLU A 78 -12.96 15.82 -0.24
CA GLU A 78 -13.19 16.93 0.71
C GLU A 78 -12.94 16.51 2.15
N ASN A 79 -12.99 15.23 2.45
CA ASN A 79 -12.93 14.66 3.79
C ASN A 79 -11.75 13.70 3.98
N LEU A 80 -10.58 14.12 3.53
CA LEU A 80 -9.35 13.35 3.70
C LEU A 80 -8.73 13.63 5.09
N ALA A 81 -8.26 12.57 5.73
CA ALA A 81 -7.52 12.65 6.98
C ALA A 81 -6.28 11.76 6.94
N PRO A 82 -5.16 12.17 7.57
CA PRO A 82 -3.95 11.35 7.63
C PRO A 82 -4.24 10.13 8.52
N ARG A 83 -4.34 8.96 7.90
CA ARG A 83 -4.73 7.73 8.59
C ARG A 83 -3.63 6.69 8.66
N ILE A 84 -2.74 6.73 7.69
CA ILE A 84 -1.69 5.74 7.53
C ILE A 84 -0.43 6.47 7.12
N PHE A 85 0.68 6.12 7.73
CA PHE A 85 1.97 6.47 7.15
C PHE A 85 2.85 5.24 7.00
N VAL A 86 3.73 5.31 6.02
CA VAL A 86 4.74 4.29 5.76
C VAL A 86 6.12 4.94 5.86
N ARG A 87 7.00 4.31 6.61
CA ARG A 87 8.42 4.66 6.62
C ARG A 87 9.25 3.51 6.08
N ILE A 88 10.23 3.84 5.27
CA ILE A 88 11.18 2.88 4.73
C ILE A 88 12.55 3.18 5.30
N THR A 89 13.08 2.22 6.05
CA THR A 89 14.38 2.33 6.70
C THR A 89 15.37 1.45 5.95
N PRO A 90 16.48 2.01 5.41
CA PRO A 90 17.52 1.20 4.80
C PRO A 90 18.04 0.18 5.80
N GLY A 91 18.25 -1.06 5.33
CA GLY A 91 18.96 -2.06 6.12
C GLY A 91 20.42 -1.69 6.31
N GLU A 92 21.04 -2.24 7.34
CA GLU A 92 22.49 -2.21 7.45
C GLU A 92 23.08 -2.94 6.24
N VAL A 93 24.18 -2.42 5.69
CA VAL A 93 24.86 -3.05 4.56
C VAL A 93 25.30 -4.46 4.99
N PRO A 94 24.66 -5.52 4.50
CA PRO A 94 25.04 -6.85 4.93
C PRO A 94 26.41 -7.21 4.35
N VAL A 95 27.08 -8.12 5.00
CA VAL A 95 28.29 -8.77 4.49
C VAL A 95 27.99 -9.54 3.16
N SER A 96 26.73 -9.81 2.87
CA SER A 96 26.25 -10.29 1.58
C SER A 96 25.68 -9.13 0.77
N SER A 97 25.99 -9.09 -0.52
CA SER A 97 25.73 -8.02 -1.48
C SER A 97 24.24 -7.70 -1.77
N THR A 98 23.31 -8.15 -0.95
CA THR A 98 21.87 -7.94 -1.16
C THR A 98 21.41 -6.72 -0.41
N LEU A 99 20.97 -5.67 -1.14
CA LEU A 99 20.32 -4.51 -0.56
C LEU A 99 18.99 -4.93 0.05
N ASN A 100 18.72 -4.47 1.26
CA ASN A 100 17.44 -4.67 1.93
C ASN A 100 16.97 -3.40 2.64
N CYS A 101 15.72 -3.40 3.03
CA CYS A 101 15.14 -2.33 3.82
C CYS A 101 14.01 -2.89 4.69
N ILE A 102 13.58 -2.08 5.66
CA ILE A 102 12.40 -2.37 6.48
C ILE A 102 11.32 -1.39 6.07
N LEU A 103 10.16 -1.93 5.71
CA LEU A 103 8.93 -1.17 5.53
C LEU A 103 8.11 -1.26 6.80
N SER A 104 7.75 -0.12 7.37
CA SER A 104 6.87 -0.02 8.54
C SER A 104 5.64 0.80 8.18
N MET A 105 4.47 0.19 8.33
CA MET A 105 3.16 0.81 8.09
C MET A 105 2.48 1.05 9.43
N VAL A 106 2.16 2.29 9.73
CA VAL A 106 1.51 2.71 10.97
C VAL A 106 0.13 3.25 10.66
N SER A 107 -0.86 2.74 11.35
CA SER A 107 -2.26 3.11 11.18
C SER A 107 -2.83 3.72 12.45
N PHE A 108 -3.76 4.65 12.29
CA PHE A 108 -4.44 5.34 13.38
C PHE A 108 -5.93 4.99 13.38
N ARG A 109 -6.40 4.56 14.54
CA ARG A 109 -7.83 4.38 14.75
C ARG A 109 -8.49 5.74 15.03
N THR A 110 -9.55 6.04 14.30
CA THR A 110 -10.39 7.21 14.60
C THR A 110 -11.51 6.85 15.57
N GLU A 111 -12.02 7.84 16.31
CA GLU A 111 -13.12 7.63 17.27
C GLU A 111 -14.38 7.09 16.60
N ALA A 112 -14.64 7.47 15.36
CA ALA A 112 -15.79 7.01 14.59
C ALA A 112 -15.66 5.57 14.07
N MET A 113 -14.49 4.95 14.23
CA MET A 113 -14.23 3.60 13.70
C MET A 113 -14.70 2.55 14.69
N SER A 114 -15.62 1.68 14.26
CA SER A 114 -16.07 0.53 15.06
C SER A 114 -14.93 -0.47 15.32
N ASP A 115 -15.09 -1.28 16.36
CA ASP A 115 -14.10 -2.33 16.68
C ASP A 115 -13.92 -3.31 15.55
N ASP A 116 -15.00 -3.75 14.89
CA ASP A 116 -14.94 -4.66 13.76
C ASP A 116 -14.17 -4.07 12.58
N ARG A 117 -14.41 -2.79 12.28
CA ARG A 117 -13.69 -2.10 11.21
C ARG A 117 -12.20 -1.95 11.53
N TRP A 118 -11.88 -1.61 12.78
CA TRP A 118 -10.50 -1.52 13.23
C TRP A 118 -9.79 -2.86 13.14
N HIS A 119 -10.44 -3.93 13.60
CA HIS A 119 -9.89 -5.28 13.53
C HIS A 119 -9.62 -5.72 12.09
N ARG A 120 -10.56 -5.46 11.16
CA ARG A 120 -10.35 -5.74 9.73
C ARG A 120 -9.17 -4.96 9.15
N LEU A 121 -9.03 -3.69 9.51
CA LEU A 121 -7.94 -2.84 9.05
C LEU A 121 -6.59 -3.38 9.52
N VAL A 122 -6.46 -3.71 10.79
CA VAL A 122 -5.22 -4.29 11.37
C VAL A 122 -4.87 -5.60 10.67
N THR A 123 -5.83 -6.47 10.47
CA THR A 123 -5.64 -7.75 9.77
C THR A 123 -5.24 -7.55 8.31
N ALA A 124 -5.88 -6.61 7.62
CA ALA A 124 -5.54 -6.27 6.24
C ALA A 124 -4.11 -5.75 6.12
N HIS A 125 -3.70 -4.82 6.97
CA HIS A 125 -2.35 -4.25 6.93
C HIS A 125 -1.27 -5.30 7.23
N ALA A 126 -1.53 -6.23 8.15
CA ALA A 126 -0.62 -7.34 8.40
C ALA A 126 -0.39 -8.21 7.16
N PHE A 127 -1.42 -8.42 6.36
CA PHE A 127 -1.33 -9.14 5.09
C PHE A 127 -0.72 -8.27 3.98
N GLU A 128 -1.12 -7.02 3.88
CA GLU A 128 -0.67 -6.09 2.84
C GLU A 128 0.86 -5.91 2.83
N VAL A 129 1.51 -5.81 3.99
CA VAL A 129 2.98 -5.69 4.04
C VAL A 129 3.67 -6.95 3.51
N GLN A 130 3.10 -8.14 3.71
CA GLN A 130 3.60 -9.38 3.13
C GLN A 130 3.38 -9.43 1.63
N LEU A 131 2.24 -8.94 1.16
CA LEU A 131 1.94 -8.84 -0.27
C LEU A 131 2.89 -7.86 -0.97
N ILE A 132 3.13 -6.69 -0.39
CA ILE A 132 4.10 -5.70 -0.90
C ILE A 132 5.50 -6.33 -1.04
N LYS A 133 5.96 -7.04 -0.02
CA LYS A 133 7.22 -7.78 -0.06
C LYS A 133 7.27 -8.74 -1.23
N SER A 134 6.25 -9.55 -1.39
CA SER A 134 6.18 -10.56 -2.45
C SER A 134 6.15 -9.94 -3.84
N LEU A 135 5.36 -8.90 -4.04
CA LEU A 135 5.26 -8.18 -5.30
C LEU A 135 6.62 -7.61 -5.74
N LEU A 136 7.33 -6.97 -4.80
CA LEU A 136 8.61 -6.34 -5.07
C LEU A 136 9.73 -7.35 -5.28
N GLU A 137 9.81 -8.40 -4.47
CA GLU A 137 10.87 -9.40 -4.57
C GLU A 137 10.72 -10.31 -5.79
N ASN A 138 9.51 -10.46 -6.32
CA ASN A 138 9.23 -11.27 -7.52
C ASN A 138 9.00 -10.43 -8.78
N ASP A 139 9.08 -9.10 -8.70
CA ASP A 139 8.77 -8.19 -9.82
C ASP A 139 7.43 -8.54 -10.50
N PHE A 140 6.41 -8.78 -9.67
CA PHE A 140 5.12 -9.30 -10.11
C PHE A 140 4.04 -8.23 -10.11
N ASP A 141 3.37 -8.06 -11.26
CA ASP A 141 2.18 -7.23 -11.40
C ASP A 141 1.03 -8.09 -11.95
N HIS A 142 0.06 -8.42 -11.08
CA HIS A 142 -1.07 -9.27 -11.48
C HIS A 142 -1.98 -8.65 -12.54
N ARG A 143 -1.88 -7.34 -12.79
CA ARG A 143 -2.65 -6.64 -13.83
C ARG A 143 -2.10 -6.93 -15.22
N GLU A 144 -0.82 -7.31 -15.31
CA GLU A 144 -0.15 -7.68 -16.56
C GLU A 144 -0.42 -9.14 -16.95
N MET A 145 -1.11 -9.90 -16.10
CA MET A 145 -1.56 -11.24 -16.46
C MET A 145 -2.66 -11.14 -17.53
N THR A 146 -2.25 -11.18 -18.78
CA THR A 146 -3.19 -11.41 -19.87
C THR A 146 -3.75 -12.82 -19.72
N SER A 147 -5.07 -12.96 -19.78
CA SER A 147 -5.68 -14.27 -19.98
C SER A 147 -5.09 -14.83 -21.25
N SER A 148 -4.18 -15.80 -21.12
CA SER A 148 -3.73 -16.61 -22.24
C SER A 148 -4.98 -17.29 -22.78
N GLY A 149 -5.41 -16.86 -23.98
CA GLY A 149 -6.57 -17.42 -24.65
C GLY A 149 -6.41 -18.91 -24.75
N THR A 150 -7.37 -19.62 -24.20
CA THR A 150 -7.52 -21.05 -24.48
C THR A 150 -7.83 -21.17 -25.96
N THR A 151 -6.84 -21.48 -26.76
CA THR A 151 -7.07 -21.92 -28.12
C THR A 151 -7.67 -23.31 -28.01
N GLN A 152 -8.99 -23.37 -28.04
CA GLN A 152 -9.66 -24.63 -28.33
C GLN A 152 -9.38 -24.93 -29.80
N THR A 153 -8.46 -25.81 -30.04
CA THR A 153 -8.39 -26.53 -31.30
C THR A 153 -9.48 -27.60 -31.30
N SER A 154 -10.44 -27.39 -32.18
CA SER A 154 -11.45 -28.38 -32.60
C SER A 154 -10.80 -29.57 -33.26
#